data_e28436d44d3d7a5050690d1294f35890
#
_entry.id   e28436d44d3d7a5050690d1294f35890
#
_cell.length_a   1.000
_cell.length_b   1.000
_cell.length_c   1.000
_cell.angle_alpha   90.00
_cell.angle_beta   90.00
_cell.angle_gamma   90.00
#
_symmetry.space_group_name_H-M   'P 1'
#
loop_
_entity.id
_entity.type
_entity.pdbx_description
1 polymer ?
#
loop_
_entity_poly.entity_id
_entity_poly.type
_entity_poly.pdbx_seq_one_letter_code
_entity_poly.pdbx_strand_id
1 'polypeptide(L)'
;RFEVESGSKLAGVEVDELRLPAGSGVALITRGKECLIPTGRTVLRTGDQVLAVAARHQQGLVEDRLRSVSRWGRLAGWLEELEPKNSAQPLGVRSRVA
;
A
#
# COMPACT_ATOMS: atom_id res chain seq x y z
N ARG A 1 -1.11 -7.97 -8.03
CA ARG A 1 -2.27 -7.21 -8.54
C ARG A 1 -3.28 -7.00 -7.44
N PHE A 2 -3.82 -5.82 -7.36
CA PHE A 2 -4.75 -5.46 -6.30
C PHE A 2 -5.91 -4.66 -6.92
N GLU A 3 -7.14 -5.03 -6.57
CA GLU A 3 -8.31 -4.34 -7.09
C GLU A 3 -8.85 -3.34 -6.07
N VAL A 4 -9.27 -2.16 -6.55
CA VAL A 4 -9.95 -1.16 -5.71
C VAL A 4 -11.43 -1.50 -5.74
N GLU A 5 -11.88 -2.27 -4.76
CA GLU A 5 -13.25 -2.76 -4.72
C GLU A 5 -14.21 -1.68 -4.28
N SER A 6 -15.48 -1.90 -4.59
CA SER A 6 -16.53 -1.01 -4.13
C SER A 6 -16.49 -0.92 -2.61
N GLY A 7 -16.51 0.30 -2.11
CA GLY A 7 -16.43 0.52 -0.66
C GLY A 7 -15.01 0.56 -0.10
N SER A 8 -14.01 0.24 -0.92
CA SER A 8 -12.62 0.33 -0.48
C SER A 8 -12.22 1.78 -0.26
N LYS A 9 -11.49 2.04 0.81
CA LYS A 9 -10.98 3.38 1.08
C LYS A 9 -9.74 3.71 0.28
N LEU A 10 -9.30 2.81 -0.60
CA LEU A 10 -8.29 3.14 -1.61
C LEU A 10 -8.84 4.13 -2.63
N ALA A 11 -10.15 4.12 -2.89
CA ALA A 11 -10.74 5.07 -3.82
C ALA A 11 -10.54 6.48 -3.28
N GLY A 12 -10.01 7.37 -4.12
CA GLY A 12 -9.72 8.74 -3.74
C GLY A 12 -8.33 8.98 -3.18
N VAL A 13 -7.52 7.94 -3.04
CA VAL A 13 -6.17 8.05 -2.49
C VAL A 13 -5.17 8.24 -3.63
N GLU A 14 -4.24 9.19 -3.48
CA GLU A 14 -3.14 9.35 -4.43
C GLU A 14 -2.12 8.25 -4.21
N VAL A 15 -1.44 7.85 -5.29
CA VAL A 15 -0.44 6.79 -5.22
C VAL A 15 0.62 7.10 -4.16
N ASP A 16 1.08 8.35 -4.09
CA ASP A 16 2.08 8.74 -3.10
C ASP A 16 1.58 8.57 -1.66
N GLU A 17 0.28 8.67 -1.46
CA GLU A 17 -0.29 8.54 -0.12
C GLU A 17 -0.30 7.10 0.37
N LEU A 18 -0.03 6.14 -0.50
CA LEU A 18 0.13 4.76 -0.09
C LEU A 18 1.40 4.56 0.72
N ARG A 19 2.39 5.40 0.51
CA ARG A 19 3.67 5.39 1.23
C ARG A 19 4.29 4.00 1.22
N LEU A 20 4.39 3.44 0.02
CA LEU A 20 4.96 2.11 -0.16
C LEU A 20 6.46 2.13 0.17
N PRO A 21 7.01 1.02 0.63
CA PRO A 21 8.43 0.98 1.00
C PRO A 21 9.34 1.24 -0.20
N ALA A 22 10.55 1.72 0.09
CA ALA A 22 11.56 1.94 -0.95
C ALA A 22 11.81 0.64 -1.70
N GLY A 23 12.00 0.75 -3.01
CA GLY A 23 12.17 -0.44 -3.84
C GLY A 23 10.87 -1.06 -4.31
N SER A 24 9.75 -0.40 -4.03
CA SER A 24 8.44 -0.84 -4.49
C SER A 24 7.69 0.34 -5.07
N GLY A 25 6.62 0.07 -5.77
CA GLY A 25 5.79 1.12 -6.34
C GLY A 25 4.64 0.55 -7.14
N VAL A 26 3.80 1.46 -7.64
CA VAL A 26 2.71 1.10 -8.53
C VAL A 26 3.18 1.28 -9.96
N ALA A 27 3.22 0.18 -10.71
CA ALA A 27 3.75 0.21 -12.08
C ALA A 27 2.68 0.53 -13.10
N LEU A 28 1.44 0.12 -12.84
CA LEU A 28 0.39 0.22 -13.84
C LEU A 28 -0.97 0.20 -13.15
N ILE A 29 -1.91 0.96 -13.69
CA ILE A 29 -3.31 0.91 -13.26
C ILE A 29 -4.14 0.62 -14.50
N THR A 30 -5.00 -0.42 -14.42
CA THR A 30 -5.97 -0.70 -15.47
C THR A 30 -7.31 -0.15 -14.99
N ARG A 31 -7.86 0.76 -15.78
CA ARG A 31 -9.13 1.42 -15.45
C ARG A 31 -10.07 1.22 -16.63
N GLY A 32 -11.01 0.29 -16.44
CA GLY A 32 -11.85 -0.12 -17.56
C GLY A 32 -10.99 -0.70 -18.66
N LYS A 33 -11.05 -0.10 -19.84
CA LYS A 33 -10.23 -0.55 -20.98
C LYS A 33 -8.92 0.22 -21.12
N GLU A 34 -8.66 1.15 -20.20
CA GLU A 34 -7.47 1.99 -20.29
C GLU A 34 -6.38 1.47 -19.37
N CYS A 35 -5.15 1.64 -19.83
CA CYS A 35 -3.97 1.40 -19.00
C CYS A 35 -3.31 2.72 -18.70
N LEU A 36 -3.07 2.97 -17.42
CA LEU A 36 -2.46 4.20 -16.96
C LEU A 36 -1.10 3.90 -16.36
N ILE A 37 -0.10 4.69 -16.75
CA ILE A 37 1.18 4.65 -16.05
C ILE A 37 1.11 5.74 -15.00
N PRO A 38 0.99 5.37 -13.72
CA PRO A 38 0.69 6.34 -12.69
C PRO A 38 1.88 7.21 -12.34
N THR A 39 1.57 8.43 -11.89
CA THR A 39 2.52 9.25 -11.17
C THR A 39 2.13 9.19 -9.69
N GLY A 40 2.95 9.81 -8.83
CA GLY A 40 2.60 9.85 -7.41
C GLY A 40 1.29 10.56 -7.13
N ARG A 41 0.85 11.45 -8.03
CA ARG A 41 -0.37 12.22 -7.84
C ARG A 41 -1.60 11.57 -8.48
N THR A 42 -1.42 10.44 -9.11
CA THR A 42 -2.55 9.73 -9.70
C THR A 42 -3.49 9.25 -8.60
N VAL A 43 -4.77 9.55 -8.75
CA VAL A 43 -5.79 9.19 -7.75
C VAL A 43 -6.42 7.86 -8.12
N LEU A 44 -6.47 6.95 -7.18
CA LEU A 44 -7.09 5.65 -7.38
C LEU A 44 -8.60 5.78 -7.38
N ARG A 45 -9.26 4.95 -8.17
CA ARG A 45 -10.72 4.96 -8.29
C ARG A 45 -11.27 3.56 -8.15
N THR A 46 -12.52 3.49 -7.71
CA THR A 46 -13.23 2.20 -7.62
C THR A 46 -13.17 1.48 -8.98
N GLY A 47 -12.85 0.20 -8.93
CA GLY A 47 -12.75 -0.62 -10.13
C GLY A 47 -11.35 -0.69 -10.71
N ASP A 48 -10.42 0.14 -10.25
CA ASP A 48 -9.05 0.10 -10.74
C ASP A 48 -8.39 -1.23 -10.37
N GLN A 49 -7.61 -1.75 -11.32
CA GLN A 49 -6.70 -2.86 -11.06
C GLN A 49 -5.31 -2.28 -10.93
N VAL A 50 -4.72 -2.45 -9.76
CA VAL A 50 -3.42 -1.85 -9.44
C VAL A 50 -2.36 -2.93 -9.53
N LEU A 51 -1.35 -2.72 -10.37
CA LEU A 51 -0.21 -3.61 -10.43
C LEU A 51 0.93 -2.96 -9.65
N ALA A 52 1.19 -3.48 -8.47
CA ALA A 52 2.30 -3.03 -7.65
C ALA A 52 3.48 -3.96 -7.88
N VAL A 53 4.68 -3.38 -7.83
CA VAL A 53 5.93 -4.14 -7.98
C VAL A 53 6.76 -3.91 -6.74
N ALA A 54 7.49 -4.94 -6.35
CA ALA A 54 8.30 -4.87 -5.14
C ALA A 54 9.39 -5.94 -5.19
N ALA A 55 10.50 -5.66 -4.54
CA ALA A 55 11.49 -6.70 -4.30
C ALA A 55 10.83 -7.84 -3.54
N ARG A 56 11.31 -9.07 -3.77
CA ARG A 56 10.65 -10.26 -3.22
C ARG A 56 10.43 -10.15 -1.71
N HIS A 57 11.44 -9.67 -1.01
CA HIS A 57 11.37 -9.60 0.46
C HIS A 57 10.40 -8.53 0.96
N GLN A 58 9.89 -7.67 0.07
CA GLN A 58 8.96 -6.60 0.45
C GLN A 58 7.55 -6.84 -0.03
N GLN A 59 7.30 -7.91 -0.78
CA GLN A 59 5.97 -8.13 -1.36
C GLN A 59 4.90 -8.23 -0.28
N GLY A 60 5.20 -8.92 0.82
CA GLY A 60 4.24 -9.01 1.92
C GLY A 60 3.91 -7.67 2.54
N LEU A 61 4.93 -6.82 2.70
CA LEU A 61 4.72 -5.47 3.25
C LEU A 61 3.85 -4.63 2.33
N VAL A 62 4.07 -4.73 1.02
CA VAL A 62 3.28 -3.97 0.06
C VAL A 62 1.83 -4.43 0.08
N GLU A 63 1.61 -5.75 0.10
CA GLU A 63 0.24 -6.27 0.17
C GLU A 63 -0.46 -5.83 1.44
N ASP A 64 0.24 -5.91 2.57
CA ASP A 64 -0.32 -5.48 3.83
C ASP A 64 -0.67 -4.00 3.81
N ARG A 65 0.20 -3.18 3.23
CA ARG A 65 -0.03 -1.75 3.15
C ARG A 65 -1.28 -1.45 2.32
N LEU A 66 -1.39 -2.09 1.14
CA LEU A 66 -2.56 -1.88 0.30
C LEU A 66 -3.83 -2.33 1.00
N ARG A 67 -3.75 -3.44 1.70
CA ARG A 67 -4.91 -3.96 2.43
C ARG A 67 -5.31 -3.03 3.58
N SER A 68 -4.31 -2.50 4.29
CA SER A 68 -4.58 -1.55 5.39
C SER A 68 -5.22 -0.27 4.89
N VAL A 69 -4.69 0.30 3.80
CA VAL A 69 -5.26 1.53 3.24
C VAL A 69 -6.66 1.26 2.70
N SER A 70 -6.86 0.10 2.09
CA SER A 70 -8.18 -0.28 1.59
C SER A 70 -9.22 -0.30 2.71
N ARG A 71 -8.82 -0.71 3.90
CA ARG A 71 -9.73 -0.86 5.04
C ARG A 71 -9.84 0.43 5.86
N TRP A 72 -8.73 1.13 6.06
CA TRP A 72 -8.65 2.21 7.05
C TRP A 72 -8.41 3.60 6.45
N GLY A 73 -8.08 3.68 5.15
CA GLY A 73 -7.82 4.94 4.48
C GLY A 73 -6.34 5.30 4.45
N ARG A 74 -6.04 6.45 3.87
CA ARG A 74 -4.65 6.83 3.59
C ARG A 74 -3.79 6.98 4.84
N LEU A 75 -4.39 7.30 5.98
CA LEU A 75 -3.62 7.45 7.21
C LEU A 75 -3.05 6.14 7.70
N ALA A 76 -3.57 5.00 7.24
CA ALA A 76 -3.04 3.71 7.63
C ALA A 76 -1.57 3.56 7.21
N GLY A 77 -1.21 4.07 6.03
CA GLY A 77 0.17 4.01 5.57
C GLY A 77 1.10 4.82 6.45
N TRP A 78 0.64 5.98 6.89
CA TRP A 78 1.41 6.82 7.80
C TRP A 78 1.63 6.14 9.13
N LEU A 79 0.59 5.52 9.67
CA LEU A 79 0.69 4.85 10.97
C LEU A 79 1.64 3.67 10.90
N GLU A 80 1.64 2.93 9.80
CA GLU A 80 2.56 1.81 9.65
C GLU A 80 4.01 2.27 9.55
N GLU A 81 4.25 3.45 8.98
CA GLU A 81 5.61 4.00 8.97
C GLU A 81 6.07 4.42 10.35
N LEU A 82 5.16 4.96 11.15
CA LEU A 82 5.49 5.43 12.48
C LEU A 82 5.63 4.28 13.47
N GLU A 83 4.93 3.19 13.25
CA GLU A 83 4.94 2.02 14.11
C GLU A 83 5.17 0.77 13.28
N PRO A 84 6.41 0.54 12.84
CA PRO A 84 6.68 -0.61 12.00
C PRO A 84 6.38 -1.91 12.72
N LYS A 85 5.89 -2.89 11.97
CA LYS A 85 5.49 -4.16 12.52
C LYS A 85 6.59 -4.86 13.30
N ASN A 86 7.82 -4.62 12.90
CA ASN A 86 8.95 -5.31 13.50
C ASN A 86 9.37 -4.72 14.83
N SER A 87 8.77 -3.66 15.24
CA SER A 87 9.07 -3.08 16.53
C SER A 87 8.50 -3.91 17.67
N ALA A 88 7.94 -4.88 17.42
CA ALA A 88 7.34 -5.69 18.44
C ALA A 88 8.30 -6.67 19.02
N GLN A 89 8.62 -6.62 18.50
CA GLN A 89 9.06 -7.14 18.81
C GLN A 89 9.56 -7.12 19.56
N PRO A 90 9.74 -7.19 19.70
CA PRO A 90 10.09 -7.09 20.25
C PRO A 90 10.43 -7.02 20.87
N LEU A 91 10.82 -7.29 20.78
CA LEU A 91 10.96 -7.04 20.93
C LEU A 91 11.04 -7.00 21.31
N GLY A 92 11.29 -7.38 21.53
CA GLY A 92 11.14 -7.23 21.42
C GLY A 92 11.42 -7.17 21.80
N VAL A 93 11.66 -7.46 21.96
CA VAL A 93 11.57 -7.14 21.90
C VAL A 93 11.65 -7.04 22.17
N ARG A 94 11.88 -7.42 22.37
CA ARG A 94 11.81 -7.29 22.19
C ARG A 94 11.85 -7.29 22.63
N SER A 95 12.12 -7.64 22.95
CA SER A 95 11.98 -7.57 22.87
C SER A 95 12.37 -7.61 23.30
N ARG A 96 12.71 -7.95 23.72
CA ARG A 96 12.89 -7.92 23.66
C ARG A 96 13.18 -7.76 24.27
N VAL A 97 13.56 -8.02 24.63
CA VAL A 97 13.51 -7.78 24.79
C VAL A 97 13.61 -7.67 25.01
N ALA A 98 13.79 -7.83 25.09
CA ALA A 98 13.57 -7.75 24.92
C ALA A 98 13.59 -7.70 25.00
#